data_159c47cdfe44110499b707ed61c8c812
#
_entry.id   159c47cdfe44110499b707ed61c8c812
#
_cell.length_a   1.000
_cell.length_b   1.000
_cell.length_c   1.000
_cell.angle_alpha   90.00
_cell.angle_beta   90.00
_cell.angle_gamma   90.00
#
_symmetry.space_group_name_H-M   'P 1'
#
loop_
_entity.id
_entity.type
_entity.pdbx_description
1 polymer ?
#
loop_
_entity_poly.entity_id
_entity_poly.type
_entity_poly.pdbx_seq_one_letter_code
_entity_poly.pdbx_strand_id
1 'polypeptide(L)'
;MNTPNKLTVLRLLLVPVFFVVAYFERSKEIYLFATIVYSIASATDFLDGYLARKYNLVTDFGKFMDPLADKVLVAAAMIFLVQVGRLPAFLVVVIVAREYAISILRAIASSQGTVIAAAKGGKIKTVTQMIGTILLLLNITVIGLPIMYIALIATIYSGGEYIYNSRHLISEK
;
A
#
# COMPACT_ATOMS: atom_id res chain seq x y z
N MET A 1 20.46 5.39 12.95
CA MET A 1 19.27 4.76 12.35
C MET A 1 19.33 3.26 12.59
N ASN A 2 18.28 2.68 13.17
CA ASN A 2 18.17 1.22 13.33
C ASN A 2 17.81 0.53 11.99
N THR A 3 17.93 -0.80 11.96
CA THR A 3 17.71 -1.59 10.73
C THR A 3 16.33 -1.39 10.11
N PRO A 4 15.20 -1.40 10.86
CA PRO A 4 13.89 -1.10 10.30
C PRO A 4 13.82 0.26 9.61
N ASN A 5 14.29 1.33 10.25
CA ASN A 5 14.27 2.67 9.65
C ASN A 5 15.08 2.78 8.34
N LYS A 6 16.18 2.02 8.23
CA LYS A 6 16.96 1.94 6.98
C LYS A 6 16.15 1.29 5.86
N LEU A 7 15.38 0.24 6.17
CA LEU A 7 14.51 -0.44 5.20
C LEU A 7 13.37 0.48 4.73
N THR A 8 12.79 1.26 5.65
CA THR A 8 11.77 2.27 5.29
C THR A 8 12.31 3.32 4.31
N VAL A 9 13.50 3.87 4.60
CA VAL A 9 14.15 4.85 3.70
C VAL A 9 14.51 4.20 2.37
N LEU A 10 15.05 2.97 2.38
CA LEU A 10 15.34 2.22 1.16
C LEU A 10 14.06 2.07 0.29
N ARG A 11 12.91 1.74 0.89
CA ARG A 11 11.64 1.63 0.18
C ARG A 11 11.23 2.95 -0.48
N LEU A 12 11.37 4.08 0.21
CA LEU A 12 11.09 5.39 -0.38
C LEU A 12 12.02 5.69 -1.57
N LEU A 13 13.29 5.29 -1.48
CA LEU A 13 14.24 5.42 -2.59
C LEU A 13 13.93 4.46 -3.75
N LEU A 14 13.29 3.32 -3.48
CA LEU A 14 12.86 2.39 -4.53
C LEU A 14 11.66 2.91 -5.34
N VAL A 15 10.90 3.89 -4.84
CA VAL A 15 9.81 4.50 -5.63
C VAL A 15 10.31 5.20 -6.89
N PRO A 16 11.26 6.16 -6.84
CA PRO A 16 11.81 6.74 -8.04
C PRO A 16 12.56 5.71 -8.91
N VAL A 17 13.24 4.73 -8.32
CA VAL A 17 13.88 3.64 -9.06
C VAL A 17 12.84 2.84 -9.85
N PHE A 18 11.69 2.53 -9.25
CA PHE A 18 10.58 1.87 -9.95
C PHE A 18 10.15 2.66 -11.19
N PHE A 19 9.94 3.98 -11.07
CA PHE A 19 9.53 4.80 -12.20
C PHE A 19 10.60 4.87 -13.30
N VAL A 20 11.87 4.99 -12.93
CA VAL A 20 12.98 5.00 -13.90
C VAL A 20 13.02 3.67 -14.66
N VAL A 21 12.96 2.55 -13.97
CA VAL A 21 12.96 1.22 -14.58
C VAL A 21 11.73 1.01 -15.46
N ALA A 22 10.54 1.35 -14.97
CA ALA A 22 9.30 1.25 -15.71
C ALA A 22 9.30 2.14 -16.97
N TYR A 23 9.93 3.32 -16.90
CA TYR A 23 10.09 4.20 -18.05
C TYR A 23 10.98 3.57 -19.14
N PHE A 24 12.08 2.93 -18.78
CA PHE A 24 12.93 2.21 -19.74
C PHE A 24 12.26 0.98 -20.33
N GLU A 25 11.31 0.38 -19.62
CA GLU A 25 10.53 -0.76 -20.13
C GLU A 25 9.26 -0.34 -20.90
N ARG A 26 8.94 0.95 -21.04
CA ARG A 26 7.67 1.46 -21.60
C ARG A 26 7.32 0.96 -23.00
N SER A 27 8.34 0.56 -23.79
CA SER A 27 8.17 -0.03 -25.14
C SER A 27 7.93 -1.54 -25.11
N LYS A 28 7.98 -2.16 -23.94
CA LYS A 28 7.78 -3.61 -23.78
C LYS A 28 6.34 -3.92 -23.36
N GLU A 29 5.89 -5.10 -23.71
CA GLU A 29 4.58 -5.59 -23.24
C GLU A 29 4.61 -6.02 -21.76
N ILE A 30 5.75 -6.44 -21.25
CA ILE A 30 5.95 -6.92 -19.89
C ILE A 30 6.94 -6.02 -19.17
N TYR A 31 6.56 -5.50 -18.01
CA TYR A 31 7.41 -4.67 -17.15
C TYR A 31 8.11 -5.55 -16.12
N LEU A 32 9.02 -6.42 -16.58
CA LEU A 32 9.65 -7.44 -15.74
C LEU A 32 10.52 -6.83 -14.64
N PHE A 33 11.42 -5.91 -15.00
CA PHE A 33 12.33 -5.30 -14.01
C PHE A 33 11.56 -4.38 -13.04
N ALA A 34 10.57 -3.62 -13.53
CA ALA A 34 9.69 -2.85 -12.67
C ALA A 34 8.92 -3.76 -11.69
N THR A 35 8.45 -4.94 -12.14
CA THR A 35 7.82 -5.95 -11.28
C THR A 35 8.77 -6.47 -10.21
N ILE A 36 10.03 -6.72 -10.56
CA ILE A 36 11.06 -7.17 -9.59
C ILE A 36 11.30 -6.09 -8.53
N VAL A 37 11.49 -4.84 -8.95
CA VAL A 37 11.68 -3.71 -8.02
C VAL A 37 10.48 -3.56 -7.08
N TYR A 38 9.26 -3.60 -7.62
CA TYR A 38 8.02 -3.52 -6.84
C TYR A 38 7.90 -4.68 -5.85
N SER A 39 8.19 -5.90 -6.27
CA SER A 39 8.10 -7.11 -5.44
C SER A 39 9.13 -7.09 -4.30
N ILE A 40 10.37 -6.70 -4.58
CA ILE A 40 11.42 -6.56 -3.56
C ILE A 40 11.02 -5.49 -2.55
N ALA A 41 10.57 -4.32 -3.03
CA ALA A 41 10.17 -3.23 -2.15
C ALA A 41 8.96 -3.60 -1.28
N SER A 42 7.98 -4.35 -1.81
CA SER A 42 6.84 -4.86 -1.04
C SER A 42 7.24 -5.96 -0.05
N ALA A 43 8.20 -6.82 -0.40
CA ALA A 43 8.72 -7.84 0.51
C ALA A 43 9.51 -7.23 1.68
N THR A 44 10.25 -6.14 1.44
CA THR A 44 10.97 -5.43 2.51
C THR A 44 10.03 -4.85 3.56
N ASP A 45 8.81 -4.41 3.21
CA ASP A 45 7.79 -3.95 4.16
C ASP A 45 7.38 -5.06 5.14
N PHE A 46 7.18 -6.27 4.63
CA PHE A 46 6.85 -7.40 5.49
C PHE A 46 8.00 -7.74 6.45
N LEU A 47 9.25 -7.64 5.96
CA LEU A 47 10.45 -7.96 6.75
C LEU A 47 10.71 -6.92 7.85
N ASP A 48 10.61 -5.62 7.54
CA ASP A 48 10.88 -4.57 8.54
C ASP A 48 9.83 -4.56 9.66
N GLY A 49 8.55 -4.73 9.31
CA GLY A 49 7.49 -4.87 10.29
C GLY A 49 7.65 -6.11 11.19
N TYR A 50 8.14 -7.22 10.64
CA TYR A 50 8.46 -8.41 11.43
C TYR A 50 9.67 -8.16 12.35
N LEU A 51 10.77 -7.61 11.84
CA LEU A 51 11.99 -7.34 12.59
C LEU A 51 11.75 -6.30 13.70
N ALA A 52 11.02 -5.22 13.41
CA ALA A 52 10.71 -4.19 14.38
C ALA A 52 9.94 -4.76 15.59
N ARG A 53 8.96 -5.63 15.35
CA ARG A 53 8.20 -6.30 16.43
C ARG A 53 9.03 -7.33 17.19
N LYS A 54 9.81 -8.15 16.47
CA LYS A 54 10.61 -9.22 17.07
C LYS A 54 11.71 -8.70 18.00
N TYR A 55 12.32 -7.58 17.64
CA TYR A 55 13.45 -7.01 18.37
C TYR A 55 13.10 -5.76 19.20
N ASN A 56 11.81 -5.39 19.30
CA ASN A 56 11.35 -4.18 20.01
C ASN A 56 12.06 -2.88 19.53
N LEU A 57 12.35 -2.79 18.23
CA LEU A 57 13.07 -1.66 17.61
C LEU A 57 12.11 -0.60 17.04
N VAL A 58 10.91 -0.49 17.59
CA VAL A 58 9.91 0.48 17.14
C VAL A 58 10.37 1.90 17.51
N THR A 59 10.48 2.78 16.51
CA THR A 59 10.85 4.19 16.70
C THR A 59 9.70 5.09 16.31
N ASP A 60 9.67 6.33 16.81
CA ASP A 60 8.66 7.30 16.42
C ASP A 60 8.76 7.64 14.93
N PHE A 61 9.98 7.73 14.39
CA PHE A 61 10.19 7.87 12.94
C PHE A 61 9.53 6.73 12.15
N GLY A 62 9.78 5.47 12.53
CA GLY A 62 9.17 4.30 11.89
C GLY A 62 7.65 4.31 11.95
N LYS A 63 7.06 4.64 13.12
CA LYS A 63 5.59 4.70 13.27
C LYS A 63 4.89 5.59 12.24
N PHE A 64 5.53 6.68 11.80
CA PHE A 64 4.97 7.62 10.82
C PHE A 64 5.43 7.30 9.38
N MET A 65 6.69 6.93 9.21
CA MET A 65 7.27 6.77 7.88
C MET A 65 6.96 5.41 7.23
N ASP A 66 6.82 4.34 8.02
CA ASP A 66 6.49 3.01 7.48
C ASP A 66 5.12 3.01 6.76
N PRO A 67 4.01 3.52 7.38
CA PRO A 67 2.73 3.58 6.70
C PRO A 67 2.73 4.52 5.48
N LEU A 68 3.61 5.51 5.45
CA LEU A 68 3.75 6.41 4.30
C LEU A 68 4.47 5.70 3.15
N ALA A 69 5.63 5.09 3.43
CA ALA A 69 6.47 4.44 2.43
C ALA A 69 5.73 3.29 1.73
N ASP A 70 5.01 2.46 2.49
CA ASP A 70 4.17 1.38 1.96
C ASP A 70 3.13 1.91 0.96
N LYS A 71 2.38 2.94 1.35
CA LYS A 71 1.31 3.49 0.50
C LYS A 71 1.82 4.22 -0.73
N VAL A 72 2.94 4.95 -0.62
CA VAL A 72 3.52 5.67 -1.75
C VAL A 72 4.00 4.71 -2.82
N LEU A 73 4.65 3.59 -2.47
CA LEU A 73 5.09 2.59 -3.44
C LEU A 73 3.91 1.97 -4.20
N VAL A 74 2.88 1.54 -3.47
CA VAL A 74 1.71 0.90 -4.08
C VAL A 74 0.93 1.89 -4.95
N ALA A 75 0.74 3.12 -4.48
CA ALA A 75 0.09 4.18 -5.26
C ALA A 75 0.89 4.50 -6.54
N ALA A 76 2.22 4.58 -6.44
CA ALA A 76 3.10 4.82 -7.58
C ALA A 76 2.94 3.75 -8.67
N ALA A 77 2.94 2.46 -8.29
CA ALA A 77 2.73 1.37 -9.24
C ALA A 77 1.34 1.39 -9.87
N MET A 78 0.29 1.67 -9.09
CA MET A 78 -1.07 1.79 -9.64
C MET A 78 -1.23 3.00 -10.57
N ILE A 79 -0.64 4.16 -10.25
CA ILE A 79 -0.65 5.35 -11.12
C ILE A 79 0.07 5.05 -12.44
N PHE A 80 1.21 4.36 -12.39
CA PHE A 80 1.89 3.90 -13.59
C PHE A 80 1.01 2.97 -14.44
N LEU A 81 0.29 2.02 -13.83
CA LEU A 81 -0.64 1.14 -14.53
C LEU A 81 -1.81 1.91 -15.18
N VAL A 82 -2.27 3.01 -14.56
CA VAL A 82 -3.25 3.91 -15.19
C VAL A 82 -2.64 4.61 -16.40
N GLN A 83 -1.42 5.13 -16.28
CA GLN A 83 -0.72 5.81 -17.36
C GLN A 83 -0.54 4.92 -18.61
N VAL A 84 -0.32 3.62 -18.41
CA VAL A 84 -0.17 2.65 -19.50
C VAL A 84 -1.48 1.97 -19.92
N GLY A 85 -2.63 2.43 -19.41
CA GLY A 85 -3.96 1.98 -19.81
C GLY A 85 -4.36 0.58 -19.28
N ARG A 86 -3.67 0.04 -18.28
CA ARG A 86 -3.94 -1.31 -17.73
C ARG A 86 -4.84 -1.31 -16.51
N LEU A 87 -5.07 -0.15 -15.89
CA LEU A 87 -5.88 0.00 -14.69
C LEU A 87 -6.78 1.25 -14.82
N PRO A 88 -8.10 1.15 -14.54
CA PRO A 88 -8.98 2.31 -14.54
C PRO A 88 -8.62 3.30 -13.42
N ALA A 89 -8.55 4.59 -13.75
CA ALA A 89 -8.16 5.65 -12.80
C ALA A 89 -9.09 5.74 -11.58
N PHE A 90 -10.42 5.59 -11.76
CA PHE A 90 -11.38 5.67 -10.66
C PHE A 90 -11.07 4.63 -9.56
N LEU A 91 -10.62 3.44 -9.94
CA LEU A 91 -10.27 2.37 -9.03
C LEU A 91 -9.10 2.80 -8.13
N VAL A 92 -8.08 3.42 -8.72
CA VAL A 92 -6.92 3.94 -7.98
C VAL A 92 -7.34 5.06 -7.02
N VAL A 93 -8.17 5.99 -7.49
CA VAL A 93 -8.66 7.11 -6.66
C VAL A 93 -9.39 6.59 -5.42
N VAL A 94 -10.32 5.63 -5.58
CA VAL A 94 -11.09 5.08 -4.44
C VAL A 94 -10.17 4.35 -3.46
N ILE A 95 -9.25 3.51 -3.98
CA ILE A 95 -8.32 2.79 -3.11
C ILE A 95 -7.43 3.76 -2.33
N VAL A 96 -6.79 4.71 -3.02
CA VAL A 96 -5.85 5.66 -2.41
C VAL A 96 -6.56 6.58 -1.41
N ALA A 97 -7.72 7.12 -1.76
CA ALA A 97 -8.51 7.97 -0.86
C ALA A 97 -8.85 7.23 0.45
N ARG A 98 -9.31 5.97 0.34
CA ARG A 98 -9.60 5.14 1.52
C ARG A 98 -8.34 4.87 2.35
N GLU A 99 -7.21 4.57 1.70
CA GLU A 99 -5.95 4.32 2.41
C GLU A 99 -5.54 5.48 3.29
N TYR A 100 -5.58 6.70 2.73
CA TYR A 100 -5.25 7.90 3.49
C TYR A 100 -6.29 8.21 4.57
N ALA A 101 -7.59 8.10 4.26
CA ALA A 101 -8.65 8.34 5.23
C ALA A 101 -8.50 7.46 6.48
N ILE A 102 -8.31 6.15 6.30
CA ILE A 102 -8.13 5.21 7.42
C ILE A 102 -6.81 5.45 8.16
N SER A 103 -5.75 5.88 7.45
CA SER A 103 -4.47 6.19 8.11
C SER A 103 -4.57 7.42 9.00
N ILE A 104 -5.28 8.45 8.55
CA ILE A 104 -5.54 9.66 9.33
C ILE A 104 -6.40 9.32 10.55
N LEU A 105 -7.49 8.54 10.37
CA LEU A 105 -8.32 8.10 11.51
C LEU A 105 -7.52 7.33 12.55
N ARG A 106 -6.62 6.44 12.11
CA ARG A 106 -5.74 5.70 13.04
C ARG A 106 -4.75 6.61 13.75
N ALA A 107 -4.21 7.61 13.07
CA ALA A 107 -3.32 8.59 13.69
C ALA A 107 -4.03 9.42 14.75
N ILE A 108 -5.27 9.88 14.47
CA ILE A 108 -6.11 10.62 15.43
C ILE A 108 -6.43 9.74 16.64
N ALA A 109 -6.90 8.50 16.42
CA ALA A 109 -7.19 7.57 17.52
C ALA A 109 -5.96 7.32 18.39
N SER A 110 -4.80 7.12 17.78
CA SER A 110 -3.54 6.90 18.50
C SER A 110 -3.13 8.12 19.34
N SER A 111 -3.36 9.33 18.87
CA SER A 111 -3.08 10.57 19.65
C SER A 111 -4.00 10.74 20.86
N GLN A 112 -5.19 10.14 20.80
CA GLN A 112 -6.14 10.08 21.91
C GLN A 112 -5.95 8.85 22.85
N GLY A 113 -4.85 8.10 22.66
CA GLY A 113 -4.56 6.89 23.43
C GLY A 113 -5.39 5.67 23.06
N THR A 114 -6.21 5.75 22.00
CA THR A 114 -7.07 4.63 21.57
C THR A 114 -6.41 3.87 20.41
N VAL A 115 -6.21 2.56 20.60
CA VAL A 115 -5.65 1.70 19.55
C VAL A 115 -6.78 1.00 18.79
N ILE A 116 -6.98 1.39 17.53
CA ILE A 116 -7.95 0.74 16.66
C ILE A 116 -7.30 -0.49 16.01
N ALA A 117 -7.83 -1.68 16.31
CA ALA A 117 -7.34 -2.93 15.75
C ALA A 117 -7.52 -3.00 14.22
N ALA A 118 -6.59 -3.66 13.55
CA ALA A 118 -6.71 -3.87 12.09
C ALA A 118 -7.84 -4.85 11.78
N ALA A 119 -8.81 -4.44 10.95
CA ALA A 119 -9.87 -5.33 10.48
C ALA A 119 -9.31 -6.44 9.58
N LYS A 120 -9.91 -7.65 9.66
CA LYS A 120 -9.50 -8.81 8.82
C LYS A 120 -9.57 -8.50 7.32
N GLY A 121 -10.55 -7.72 6.89
CA GLY A 121 -10.70 -7.26 5.51
C GLY A 121 -9.51 -6.43 4.99
N GLY A 122 -8.80 -5.72 5.89
CA GLY A 122 -7.60 -4.97 5.52
C GLY A 122 -6.45 -5.85 5.02
N LYS A 123 -6.30 -7.09 5.55
CA LYS A 123 -5.27 -8.04 5.08
C LYS A 123 -5.59 -8.57 3.69
N ILE A 124 -6.85 -8.95 3.45
CA ILE A 124 -7.31 -9.46 2.15
C ILE A 124 -7.08 -8.39 1.08
N LYS A 125 -7.51 -7.15 1.34
CA LYS A 125 -7.31 -6.02 0.45
C LYS A 125 -5.83 -5.84 0.07
N THR A 126 -4.91 -5.82 1.04
CA THR A 126 -3.48 -5.60 0.78
C THR A 126 -2.90 -6.70 -0.09
N VAL A 127 -3.20 -7.97 0.21
CA VAL A 127 -2.71 -9.11 -0.56
C VAL A 127 -3.27 -9.12 -1.99
N THR A 128 -4.57 -8.92 -2.15
CA THR A 128 -5.21 -8.90 -3.48
C THR A 128 -4.72 -7.73 -4.32
N GLN A 129 -4.54 -6.56 -3.73
CA GLN A 129 -4.00 -5.37 -4.39
C GLN A 129 -2.55 -5.61 -4.86
N MET A 130 -1.69 -6.18 -4.02
CA MET A 130 -0.31 -6.51 -4.37
C MET A 130 -0.24 -7.52 -5.53
N ILE A 131 -1.00 -8.62 -5.43
CA ILE A 131 -1.05 -9.64 -6.49
C ILE A 131 -1.60 -9.05 -7.78
N GLY A 132 -2.70 -8.30 -7.73
CA GLY A 132 -3.29 -7.66 -8.90
C GLY A 132 -2.32 -6.70 -9.59
N THR A 133 -1.59 -5.89 -8.82
CA THR A 133 -0.56 -4.98 -9.35
C THR A 133 0.56 -5.75 -10.06
N ILE A 134 1.08 -6.82 -9.47
CA ILE A 134 2.12 -7.67 -10.06
C ILE A 134 1.63 -8.29 -11.38
N LEU A 135 0.43 -8.85 -11.41
CA LEU A 135 -0.14 -9.46 -12.61
C LEU A 135 -0.33 -8.44 -13.74
N LEU A 136 -0.77 -7.23 -13.41
CA LEU A 136 -0.94 -6.16 -14.39
C LEU A 136 0.40 -5.64 -14.92
N LEU A 137 1.45 -5.57 -14.09
CA LEU A 137 2.81 -5.25 -14.55
C LEU A 137 3.35 -6.34 -15.49
N LEU A 138 3.05 -7.60 -15.25
CA LEU A 138 3.40 -8.75 -16.10
C LEU A 138 2.48 -8.89 -17.33
N ASN A 139 1.57 -7.96 -17.59
CA ASN A 139 0.59 -7.99 -18.69
C ASN A 139 -0.43 -9.14 -18.62
N ILE A 140 -0.64 -9.73 -17.44
CA ILE A 140 -1.67 -10.76 -17.21
C ILE A 140 -2.98 -10.06 -16.82
N THR A 141 -3.52 -9.26 -17.75
CA THR A 141 -4.67 -8.36 -17.49
C THR A 141 -5.96 -9.12 -17.24
N VAL A 142 -6.15 -10.27 -17.89
CA VAL A 142 -7.36 -11.11 -17.75
C VAL A 142 -7.58 -11.55 -16.30
N ILE A 143 -6.52 -11.81 -15.55
CA ILE A 143 -6.59 -12.20 -14.13
C ILE A 143 -6.34 -11.01 -13.21
N GLY A 144 -5.39 -10.15 -13.57
CA GLY A 144 -4.97 -9.02 -12.73
C GLY A 144 -6.09 -8.01 -12.51
N LEU A 145 -6.86 -7.68 -13.56
CA LEU A 145 -7.95 -6.70 -13.45
C LEU A 145 -9.10 -7.19 -12.57
N PRO A 146 -9.65 -8.40 -12.69
CA PRO A 146 -10.63 -8.94 -11.74
C PRO A 146 -10.13 -8.95 -10.29
N ILE A 147 -8.86 -9.31 -10.06
CA ILE A 147 -8.27 -9.27 -8.71
C ILE A 147 -8.23 -7.85 -8.15
N MET A 148 -7.95 -6.83 -8.98
CA MET A 148 -8.01 -5.43 -8.56
C MET A 148 -9.43 -4.98 -8.22
N TYR A 149 -10.47 -5.47 -8.91
CA TYR A 149 -11.86 -5.22 -8.51
C TYR A 149 -12.22 -5.90 -7.18
N ILE A 150 -11.71 -7.11 -6.93
CA ILE A 150 -11.85 -7.77 -5.62
C ILE A 150 -11.16 -6.92 -4.53
N ALA A 151 -9.96 -6.39 -4.81
CA ALA A 151 -9.26 -5.49 -3.91
C ALA A 151 -10.07 -4.20 -3.64
N LEU A 152 -10.73 -3.64 -4.65
CA LEU A 152 -11.61 -2.49 -4.51
C LEU A 152 -12.80 -2.79 -3.59
N ILE A 153 -13.50 -3.92 -3.81
CA ILE A 153 -14.64 -4.32 -2.98
C ILE A 153 -14.19 -4.53 -1.53
N ALA A 154 -13.08 -5.24 -1.31
CA ALA A 154 -12.50 -5.45 0.02
C ALA A 154 -12.08 -4.13 0.67
N THR A 155 -11.59 -3.16 -0.12
CA THR A 155 -11.23 -1.81 0.31
C THR A 155 -12.45 -1.04 0.82
N ILE A 156 -13.53 -1.03 0.05
CA ILE A 156 -14.79 -0.33 0.41
C ILE A 156 -15.39 -0.98 1.67
N TYR A 157 -15.51 -2.30 1.67
CA TYR A 157 -16.07 -3.03 2.82
C TYR A 157 -15.29 -2.76 4.11
N SER A 158 -13.98 -2.98 4.08
CA SER A 158 -13.14 -2.76 5.25
C SER A 158 -13.04 -1.28 5.67
N GLY A 159 -13.20 -0.36 4.72
CA GLY A 159 -13.29 1.07 5.00
C GLY A 159 -14.57 1.42 5.76
N GLY A 160 -15.71 0.91 5.30
CA GLY A 160 -17.00 1.08 5.96
C GLY A 160 -17.02 0.50 7.37
N GLU A 161 -16.52 -0.72 7.56
CA GLU A 161 -16.35 -1.35 8.88
C GLU A 161 -15.50 -0.48 9.82
N TYR A 162 -14.42 0.10 9.30
CA TYR A 162 -13.53 0.96 10.08
C TYR A 162 -14.21 2.25 10.53
N ILE A 163 -14.91 2.94 9.61
CA ILE A 163 -15.65 4.18 9.93
C ILE A 163 -16.76 3.89 10.92
N TYR A 164 -17.50 2.79 10.72
CA TYR A 164 -18.58 2.41 11.63
C TYR A 164 -18.09 2.14 13.06
N ASN A 165 -17.00 1.40 13.19
CA ASN A 165 -16.39 1.08 14.49
C ASN A 165 -15.72 2.29 15.16
N SER A 166 -15.33 3.31 14.38
CA SER A 166 -14.63 4.51 14.86
C SER A 166 -15.55 5.75 14.95
N ARG A 167 -16.87 5.59 14.76
CA ARG A 167 -17.82 6.70 14.73
C ARG A 167 -17.81 7.57 16.00
N HIS A 168 -17.52 6.96 17.17
CA HIS A 168 -17.43 7.68 18.43
C HIS A 168 -16.25 8.69 18.45
N LEU A 169 -15.15 8.43 17.73
CA LEU A 169 -14.01 9.33 17.62
C LEU A 169 -14.29 10.53 16.71
N ILE A 170 -15.25 10.39 15.79
CA ILE A 170 -15.65 11.43 14.83
C ILE A 170 -16.74 12.32 15.43
N SER A 171 -17.50 11.81 16.38
CA SER A 171 -18.66 12.47 17.02
C SER A 171 -18.31 13.29 18.26
N GLU A 172 -17.05 13.30 18.72
CA GLU A 172 -16.64 14.19 19.80
C GLU A 172 -16.56 15.64 19.32
N LYS A 173 -17.55 16.43 19.80
CA LYS A 173 -17.55 17.89 19.80
C LYS A 173 -16.78 18.42 21.00
#